data_44486613ec2117c569b6c0a2aa9446d9
#
_entry.id   44486613ec2117c569b6c0a2aa9446d9
#
_cell.length_a   1.000
_cell.length_b   1.000
_cell.length_c   1.000
_cell.angle_alpha   90.00
_cell.angle_beta   90.00
_cell.angle_gamma   90.00
#
_symmetry.space_group_name_H-M   'P 1'
#
loop_
_entity.id
_entity.type
_entity.pdbx_description
1 polymer ?
#
loop_
_entity_poly.entity_id
_entity_poly.type
_entity_poly.pdbx_seq_one_letter_code
_entity_poly.pdbx_strand_id
1 'polypeptide(L)'
;MVRPSKSVRYFMQCLLLAALPTAIVAQRKDVPMQTQAVSYRNVKVDGLNIFYREAGPKDAPTILLLHGLPSSSRMFDPLFARLSGQYHLVAPDYPGFGHSDWPDPKQYSYTFDSLASAMTHFTEGLGLTKYTLYMQDYGGPVGFRMALEHPERVNALIVQDAVSHNEGLGANWATRRAFWADRAAHEDALRTNLLSLQTTKTRHVGDDPNVELYDPDLWTDEFYFLNAPGQAQIQSDLFYDYRTNVEAYPKWQAWMQKTQPRLLVIWGKHDLSFDLGEPERYRKDVPKAEVHVLDAGHFALDTKADEIAELVDRFMQQGK
;
A
#
# COMPACT_ATOMS: atom_id res chain seq x y z
N MET A 1 -43.93 11.28 95.31
CA MET A 1 -43.23 10.10 94.78
C MET A 1 -43.90 9.70 93.46
N VAL A 2 -43.43 10.13 92.37
CA VAL A 2 -43.81 9.62 91.04
C VAL A 2 -42.60 9.75 90.14
N ARG A 3 -42.12 8.62 89.57
CA ARG A 3 -41.00 8.53 88.62
C ARG A 3 -41.43 8.95 87.24
N PRO A 4 -40.57 9.66 86.45
CA PRO A 4 -40.89 9.96 85.09
C PRO A 4 -40.50 8.83 84.11
N SER A 5 -41.31 8.61 83.06
CA SER A 5 -41.17 7.66 81.98
C SER A 5 -40.12 8.10 80.99
N LYS A 6 -39.30 7.15 80.53
CA LYS A 6 -38.30 7.36 79.45
C LYS A 6 -39.02 7.23 78.12
N SER A 7 -39.00 8.31 77.32
CA SER A 7 -39.37 8.30 75.92
C SER A 7 -38.16 7.87 75.00
N VAL A 8 -38.34 6.76 74.28
CA VAL A 8 -37.41 6.23 73.33
C VAL A 8 -37.65 6.95 71.99
N ARG A 9 -36.66 7.70 71.52
CA ARG A 9 -36.69 8.28 70.18
C ARG A 9 -36.09 7.26 69.19
N TYR A 10 -36.90 6.81 68.23
CA TYR A 10 -36.45 6.06 67.08
C TYR A 10 -35.81 7.01 66.01
N PHE A 11 -34.51 6.85 65.75
CA PHE A 11 -33.87 7.42 64.64
C PHE A 11 -34.06 6.53 63.40
N MET A 12 -34.82 7.02 62.43
CA MET A 12 -35.02 6.36 61.17
C MET A 12 -33.85 6.79 60.25
N GLN A 13 -32.86 5.91 60.04
CA GLN A 13 -31.81 6.08 59.06
C GLN A 13 -32.36 5.75 57.65
N CYS A 14 -32.58 6.76 56.81
CA CYS A 14 -32.80 6.58 55.38
C CYS A 14 -31.49 6.16 54.71
N LEU A 15 -31.34 4.90 54.28
CA LEU A 15 -30.31 4.46 53.37
C LEU A 15 -30.70 4.93 51.95
N LEU A 16 -29.98 5.95 51.43
CA LEU A 16 -29.97 6.27 50.01
C LEU A 16 -29.09 5.23 49.29
N LEU A 17 -29.72 4.29 48.58
CA LEU A 17 -29.03 3.46 47.59
C LEU A 17 -28.76 4.33 46.36
N ALA A 18 -27.50 4.72 46.19
CA ALA A 18 -27.02 5.31 44.93
C ALA A 18 -26.91 4.19 43.89
N ALA A 19 -27.82 4.17 42.92
CA ALA A 19 -27.72 3.31 41.73
C ALA A 19 -26.62 3.85 40.81
N LEU A 20 -25.48 3.18 40.79
CA LEU A 20 -24.45 3.41 39.77
C LEU A 20 -24.97 2.93 38.41
N PRO A 21 -24.85 3.72 37.34
CA PRO A 21 -25.19 3.24 36.00
C PRO A 21 -24.18 2.18 35.57
N THR A 22 -24.62 0.94 35.49
CA THR A 22 -23.86 -0.14 34.82
C THR A 22 -23.74 0.23 33.33
N ALA A 23 -22.55 0.70 32.92
CA ALA A 23 -22.22 0.83 31.52
C ALA A 23 -22.26 -0.58 30.90
N ILE A 24 -23.25 -0.82 30.04
CA ILE A 24 -23.32 -2.02 29.22
C ILE A 24 -22.22 -1.85 28.19
N VAL A 25 -21.03 -2.39 28.45
CA VAL A 25 -20.02 -2.63 27.44
C VAL A 25 -20.60 -3.72 26.54
N ALA A 26 -21.13 -3.29 25.40
CA ALA A 26 -21.54 -4.21 24.35
C ALA A 26 -20.27 -4.98 23.90
N GLN A 27 -20.10 -6.20 24.37
CA GLN A 27 -19.14 -7.14 23.82
C GLN A 27 -19.52 -7.32 22.34
N ARG A 28 -18.73 -6.72 21.43
CA ARG A 28 -18.76 -7.11 20.02
C ARG A 28 -18.49 -8.63 20.01
N LYS A 29 -19.47 -9.41 19.59
CA LYS A 29 -19.24 -10.80 19.22
C LYS A 29 -18.21 -10.76 18.10
N ASP A 30 -17.03 -11.29 18.35
CA ASP A 30 -16.07 -11.62 17.30
C ASP A 30 -16.73 -12.69 16.41
N VAL A 31 -17.47 -12.23 15.40
CA VAL A 31 -17.88 -13.10 14.30
C VAL A 31 -16.58 -13.36 13.56
N PRO A 32 -16.14 -14.63 13.43
CA PRO A 32 -14.96 -14.94 12.64
C PRO A 32 -15.16 -14.31 11.27
N MET A 33 -14.26 -13.41 10.89
CA MET A 33 -14.29 -12.77 9.57
C MET A 33 -14.15 -13.87 8.53
N GLN A 34 -15.24 -14.17 7.82
CA GLN A 34 -15.25 -15.19 6.79
C GLN A 34 -14.53 -14.60 5.58
N THR A 35 -13.25 -14.95 5.42
CA THR A 35 -12.46 -14.55 4.26
C THR A 35 -13.14 -15.04 2.99
N GLN A 36 -13.27 -14.14 2.00
CA GLN A 36 -13.85 -14.52 0.72
C GLN A 36 -12.77 -15.08 -0.20
N ALA A 37 -13.18 -16.03 -1.06
CA ALA A 37 -12.27 -16.62 -2.03
C ALA A 37 -11.76 -15.55 -3.01
N VAL A 38 -10.45 -15.56 -3.26
CA VAL A 38 -9.83 -14.71 -4.28
C VAL A 38 -10.17 -15.24 -5.67
N SER A 39 -10.64 -14.34 -6.53
CA SER A 39 -10.87 -14.61 -7.96
C SER A 39 -9.69 -14.09 -8.77
N TYR A 40 -9.26 -14.85 -9.77
CA TYR A 40 -8.18 -14.53 -10.70
C TYR A 40 -8.82 -14.28 -12.07
N ARG A 41 -8.70 -13.05 -12.57
CA ARG A 41 -9.48 -12.60 -13.73
C ARG A 41 -8.61 -11.83 -14.72
N ASN A 42 -9.13 -11.67 -15.93
CA ASN A 42 -8.59 -10.78 -16.94
C ASN A 42 -9.69 -9.83 -17.42
N VAL A 43 -9.29 -8.61 -17.75
CA VAL A 43 -10.13 -7.61 -18.42
C VAL A 43 -9.34 -6.97 -19.55
N LYS A 44 -10.01 -6.66 -20.67
CA LYS A 44 -9.36 -5.94 -21.78
C LYS A 44 -9.36 -4.45 -21.50
N VAL A 45 -8.13 -3.86 -21.56
CA VAL A 45 -7.88 -2.43 -21.40
C VAL A 45 -6.96 -2.01 -22.56
N ASP A 46 -7.40 -1.10 -23.40
CA ASP A 46 -6.64 -0.58 -24.54
C ASP A 46 -6.06 -1.68 -25.45
N GLY A 47 -6.80 -2.78 -25.59
CA GLY A 47 -6.38 -3.94 -26.38
C GLY A 47 -5.51 -4.96 -25.65
N LEU A 48 -5.01 -4.66 -24.44
CA LEU A 48 -4.21 -5.56 -23.62
C LEU A 48 -5.11 -6.36 -22.66
N ASN A 49 -4.72 -7.59 -22.33
CA ASN A 49 -5.31 -8.32 -21.23
C ASN A 49 -4.62 -7.92 -19.94
N ILE A 50 -5.35 -7.29 -19.03
CA ILE A 50 -4.89 -6.95 -17.68
C ILE A 50 -5.39 -8.02 -16.74
N PHE A 51 -4.47 -8.76 -16.14
CA PHE A 51 -4.76 -9.71 -15.09
C PHE A 51 -4.98 -8.96 -13.77
N TYR A 52 -5.90 -9.47 -12.93
CA TYR A 52 -6.11 -8.93 -11.60
C TYR A 52 -6.65 -9.98 -10.63
N ARG A 53 -6.37 -9.76 -9.35
CA ARG A 53 -6.95 -10.49 -8.22
C ARG A 53 -8.07 -9.66 -7.64
N GLU A 54 -9.17 -10.32 -7.29
CA GLU A 54 -10.36 -9.66 -6.75
C GLU A 54 -10.97 -10.52 -5.65
N ALA A 55 -11.31 -9.91 -4.50
CA ALA A 55 -12.10 -10.54 -3.45
C ALA A 55 -12.86 -9.51 -2.64
N GLY A 56 -13.87 -9.96 -1.89
CA GLY A 56 -14.69 -9.16 -1.02
C GLY A 56 -16.01 -8.72 -1.64
N PRO A 57 -16.94 -8.19 -0.81
CA PRO A 57 -18.24 -7.73 -1.28
C PRO A 57 -18.08 -6.52 -2.21
N LYS A 58 -18.70 -6.56 -3.39
CA LYS A 58 -18.56 -5.50 -4.40
C LYS A 58 -19.21 -4.17 -4.00
N ASP A 59 -20.09 -4.18 -3.03
CA ASP A 59 -20.75 -3.01 -2.44
C ASP A 59 -20.00 -2.45 -1.23
N ALA A 60 -18.94 -3.14 -0.77
CA ALA A 60 -18.05 -2.64 0.28
C ALA A 60 -17.10 -1.55 -0.25
N PRO A 61 -16.49 -0.73 0.64
CA PRO A 61 -15.47 0.23 0.23
C PRO A 61 -14.33 -0.46 -0.51
N THR A 62 -14.00 0.04 -1.71
CA THR A 62 -12.95 -0.53 -2.56
C THR A 62 -11.58 -0.05 -2.16
N ILE A 63 -10.61 -0.96 -2.09
CA ILE A 63 -9.17 -0.69 -2.01
C ILE A 63 -8.53 -1.19 -3.29
N LEU A 64 -7.99 -0.28 -4.08
CA LEU A 64 -7.20 -0.57 -5.27
C LEU A 64 -5.73 -0.72 -4.87
N LEU A 65 -5.18 -1.91 -5.06
CA LEU A 65 -3.87 -2.33 -4.59
C LEU A 65 -2.86 -2.26 -5.75
N LEU A 66 -1.98 -1.27 -5.73
CA LEU A 66 -1.01 -0.96 -6.77
C LEU A 66 0.38 -1.43 -6.34
N HIS A 67 0.89 -2.46 -7.01
CA HIS A 67 2.15 -3.13 -6.67
C HIS A 67 3.40 -2.36 -7.15
N GLY A 68 4.56 -2.79 -6.68
CA GLY A 68 5.86 -2.28 -7.04
C GLY A 68 6.72 -3.25 -7.84
N LEU A 69 7.97 -2.84 -8.07
CA LEU A 69 9.01 -3.66 -8.68
C LEU A 69 9.71 -4.50 -7.60
N PRO A 70 9.98 -5.78 -7.86
CA PRO A 70 9.75 -6.57 -9.07
C PRO A 70 8.46 -7.38 -9.04
N SER A 71 7.55 -7.05 -8.15
CA SER A 71 6.40 -7.86 -7.79
C SER A 71 5.23 -7.74 -8.78
N SER A 72 4.10 -8.26 -8.36
CA SER A 72 2.81 -8.25 -9.05
C SER A 72 1.69 -8.15 -8.02
N SER A 73 0.43 -8.28 -8.45
CA SER A 73 -0.71 -8.35 -7.52
C SER A 73 -0.57 -9.45 -6.45
N ARG A 74 0.31 -10.43 -6.66
CA ARG A 74 0.60 -11.51 -5.70
C ARG A 74 1.10 -11.00 -4.35
N MET A 75 1.85 -9.90 -4.31
CA MET A 75 2.35 -9.33 -3.06
C MET A 75 1.24 -8.98 -2.06
N PHE A 76 0.01 -8.80 -2.55
CA PHE A 76 -1.13 -8.46 -1.72
C PHE A 76 -1.93 -9.67 -1.21
N ASP A 77 -1.54 -10.91 -1.53
CA ASP A 77 -2.21 -12.12 -1.02
C ASP A 77 -2.38 -12.11 0.52
N PRO A 78 -1.41 -11.61 1.32
CA PRO A 78 -1.60 -11.48 2.76
C PRO A 78 -2.74 -10.53 3.16
N LEU A 79 -3.00 -9.46 2.40
CA LEU A 79 -4.12 -8.54 2.64
C LEU A 79 -5.45 -9.15 2.21
N PHE A 80 -5.50 -9.87 1.09
CA PHE A 80 -6.70 -10.62 0.68
C PHE A 80 -7.16 -11.57 1.77
N ALA A 81 -6.22 -12.31 2.38
CA ALA A 81 -6.52 -13.24 3.46
C ALA A 81 -7.10 -12.57 4.71
N ARG A 82 -6.87 -11.28 4.93
CA ARG A 82 -7.23 -10.57 6.16
C ARG A 82 -8.38 -9.58 6.00
N LEU A 83 -8.49 -8.95 4.84
CA LEU A 83 -9.39 -7.81 4.64
C LEU A 83 -10.57 -8.10 3.71
N SER A 84 -10.55 -9.22 2.95
CA SER A 84 -11.60 -9.54 1.97
C SER A 84 -13.00 -9.78 2.58
N GLY A 85 -13.09 -9.98 3.88
CA GLY A 85 -14.38 -10.06 4.58
C GLY A 85 -15.10 -8.72 4.76
N GLN A 86 -14.37 -7.59 4.65
CA GLN A 86 -14.88 -6.25 4.96
C GLN A 86 -14.76 -5.27 3.80
N TYR A 87 -13.81 -5.46 2.90
CA TYR A 87 -13.47 -4.55 1.80
C TYR A 87 -13.50 -5.26 0.47
N HIS A 88 -13.86 -4.53 -0.57
CA HIS A 88 -13.67 -4.96 -1.94
C HIS A 88 -12.22 -4.68 -2.34
N LEU A 89 -11.42 -5.74 -2.46
CA LEU A 89 -10.00 -5.66 -2.79
C LEU A 89 -9.80 -5.98 -4.26
N VAL A 90 -9.10 -5.09 -4.97
CA VAL A 90 -8.78 -5.24 -6.39
C VAL A 90 -7.30 -4.94 -6.60
N ALA A 91 -6.56 -5.92 -7.10
CA ALA A 91 -5.12 -5.83 -7.34
C ALA A 91 -4.80 -6.20 -8.80
N PRO A 92 -4.58 -5.23 -9.70
CA PRO A 92 -4.14 -5.51 -11.07
C PRO A 92 -2.64 -5.77 -11.14
N ASP A 93 -2.21 -6.53 -12.16
CA ASP A 93 -0.84 -6.53 -12.66
C ASP A 93 -0.73 -5.48 -13.78
N TYR A 94 0.31 -4.64 -13.74
CA TYR A 94 0.52 -3.67 -14.81
C TYR A 94 0.88 -4.34 -16.14
N PRO A 95 0.69 -3.67 -17.29
CA PRO A 95 1.31 -4.11 -18.53
C PRO A 95 2.81 -4.34 -18.34
N GLY A 96 3.31 -5.50 -18.76
CA GLY A 96 4.70 -5.87 -18.58
C GLY A 96 5.04 -6.52 -17.23
N PHE A 97 4.04 -6.77 -16.35
CA PHE A 97 4.23 -7.41 -15.06
C PHE A 97 3.32 -8.63 -14.89
N GLY A 98 3.75 -9.56 -14.05
CA GLY A 98 2.98 -10.71 -13.63
C GLY A 98 2.30 -11.46 -14.78
N HIS A 99 1.00 -11.64 -14.69
CA HIS A 99 0.17 -12.36 -15.65
C HIS A 99 -0.56 -11.47 -16.66
N SER A 100 -0.34 -10.14 -16.63
CA SER A 100 -0.83 -9.23 -17.66
C SER A 100 -0.05 -9.40 -18.96
N ASP A 101 -0.57 -8.86 -20.09
CA ASP A 101 0.13 -8.87 -21.35
C ASP A 101 1.45 -8.07 -21.28
N TRP A 102 2.47 -8.56 -22.01
CA TRP A 102 3.79 -7.93 -22.15
C TRP A 102 4.02 -7.53 -23.61
N PRO A 103 3.40 -6.44 -24.07
CA PRO A 103 3.59 -5.98 -25.44
C PRO A 103 5.06 -5.65 -25.73
N ASP A 104 5.47 -5.87 -27.01
CA ASP A 104 6.81 -5.53 -27.46
C ASP A 104 7.11 -4.05 -27.17
N PRO A 105 8.24 -3.71 -26.52
CA PRO A 105 8.65 -2.32 -26.25
C PRO A 105 8.76 -1.44 -27.50
N LYS A 106 8.83 -2.03 -28.69
CA LYS A 106 8.76 -1.29 -29.98
C LYS A 106 7.36 -0.81 -30.33
N GLN A 107 6.32 -1.40 -29.69
CA GLN A 107 4.91 -1.11 -29.97
C GLN A 107 4.21 -0.47 -28.78
N TYR A 108 4.74 -0.64 -27.57
CA TYR A 108 4.21 -0.10 -26.33
C TYR A 108 5.30 0.65 -25.57
N SER A 109 5.05 1.91 -25.23
CA SER A 109 5.97 2.71 -24.42
C SER A 109 5.79 2.37 -22.95
N TYR A 110 6.79 1.73 -22.36
CA TYR A 110 6.82 1.44 -20.92
C TYR A 110 7.26 2.70 -20.15
N THR A 111 6.28 3.50 -19.76
CA THR A 111 6.43 4.72 -18.95
C THR A 111 5.45 4.70 -17.79
N PHE A 112 5.71 5.48 -16.73
CA PHE A 112 4.76 5.61 -15.62
C PHE A 112 3.45 6.28 -16.04
N ASP A 113 3.50 7.16 -17.05
CA ASP A 113 2.28 7.74 -17.63
C ASP A 113 1.43 6.66 -18.31
N SER A 114 2.06 5.76 -19.10
CA SER A 114 1.35 4.65 -19.75
C SER A 114 0.77 3.65 -18.74
N LEU A 115 1.53 3.34 -17.67
CA LEU A 115 1.02 2.48 -16.61
C LEU A 115 -0.16 3.12 -15.87
N ALA A 116 -0.08 4.41 -15.54
CA ALA A 116 -1.16 5.12 -14.89
C ALA A 116 -2.43 5.21 -15.76
N SER A 117 -2.27 5.51 -17.05
CA SER A 117 -3.37 5.51 -18.02
C SER A 117 -4.03 4.14 -18.12
N ALA A 118 -3.24 3.06 -18.23
CA ALA A 118 -3.78 1.70 -18.25
C ALA A 118 -4.55 1.37 -16.97
N MET A 119 -4.07 1.81 -15.80
CA MET A 119 -4.77 1.59 -14.52
C MET A 119 -6.01 2.46 -14.38
N THR A 120 -6.03 3.68 -14.90
CA THR A 120 -7.22 4.53 -14.98
C THR A 120 -8.30 3.84 -15.82
N HIS A 121 -7.97 3.40 -17.04
CA HIS A 121 -8.90 2.68 -17.92
C HIS A 121 -9.31 1.31 -17.35
N PHE A 122 -8.41 0.63 -16.61
CA PHE A 122 -8.75 -0.59 -15.87
C PHE A 122 -9.86 -0.34 -14.85
N THR A 123 -9.75 0.73 -14.04
CA THR A 123 -10.79 1.07 -13.07
C THR A 123 -12.12 1.41 -13.73
N GLU A 124 -12.08 2.09 -14.86
CA GLU A 124 -13.26 2.41 -15.68
C GLU A 124 -13.90 1.15 -16.26
N GLY A 125 -13.10 0.24 -16.81
CA GLY A 125 -13.56 -1.05 -17.35
C GLY A 125 -14.24 -1.93 -16.30
N LEU A 126 -13.88 -1.80 -15.03
CA LEU A 126 -14.52 -2.48 -13.89
C LEU A 126 -15.67 -1.68 -13.26
N GLY A 127 -15.92 -0.44 -13.70
CA GLY A 127 -16.93 0.43 -13.11
C GLY A 127 -16.57 0.94 -11.70
N LEU A 128 -15.28 0.98 -11.34
CA LEU A 128 -14.82 1.46 -10.06
C LEU A 128 -14.79 2.99 -10.07
N THR A 129 -15.81 3.62 -9.49
CA THR A 129 -15.96 5.07 -9.49
C THR A 129 -15.32 5.75 -8.28
N LYS A 130 -15.10 4.99 -7.19
CA LYS A 130 -14.47 5.47 -5.95
C LYS A 130 -13.66 4.36 -5.30
N TYR A 131 -12.45 4.70 -4.87
CA TYR A 131 -11.53 3.75 -4.22
C TYR A 131 -10.54 4.45 -3.30
N THR A 132 -10.00 3.71 -2.35
CA THR A 132 -8.76 4.06 -1.65
C THR A 132 -7.60 3.47 -2.43
N LEU A 133 -6.57 4.27 -2.71
CA LEU A 133 -5.35 3.79 -3.35
C LEU A 133 -4.41 3.23 -2.28
N TYR A 134 -4.02 1.97 -2.41
CA TYR A 134 -2.90 1.38 -1.70
C TYR A 134 -1.72 1.31 -2.68
N MET A 135 -0.64 2.02 -2.38
CA MET A 135 0.46 2.29 -3.31
C MET A 135 1.77 1.81 -2.71
N GLN A 136 2.39 0.78 -3.30
CA GLN A 136 3.71 0.29 -2.91
C GLN A 136 4.71 0.52 -4.03
N ASP A 137 5.89 1.07 -3.73
CA ASP A 137 7.00 1.30 -4.68
C ASP A 137 6.53 1.97 -5.99
N TYR A 138 6.51 1.28 -7.15
CA TYR A 138 5.97 1.80 -8.42
C TYR A 138 4.48 2.13 -8.35
N GLY A 139 3.76 1.55 -7.41
CA GLY A 139 2.37 1.94 -7.11
C GLY A 139 2.24 3.40 -6.71
N GLY A 140 3.27 3.99 -6.08
CA GLY A 140 3.31 5.42 -5.77
C GLY A 140 3.21 6.31 -7.02
N PRO A 141 4.18 6.25 -7.93
CA PRO A 141 4.13 7.00 -9.19
C PRO A 141 2.86 6.79 -10.01
N VAL A 142 2.37 5.55 -10.09
CA VAL A 142 1.11 5.23 -10.78
C VAL A 142 -0.08 5.86 -10.07
N GLY A 143 -0.21 5.64 -8.76
CA GLY A 143 -1.34 6.11 -7.97
C GLY A 143 -1.40 7.65 -7.85
N PHE A 144 -0.25 8.33 -7.71
CA PHE A 144 -0.23 9.79 -7.71
C PHE A 144 -0.69 10.39 -9.04
N ARG A 145 -0.32 9.78 -10.19
CA ARG A 145 -0.84 10.21 -11.49
C ARG A 145 -2.36 10.05 -11.57
N MET A 146 -2.87 8.89 -11.19
CA MET A 146 -4.32 8.63 -11.13
C MET A 146 -5.03 9.61 -10.19
N ALA A 147 -4.46 9.91 -9.02
CA ALA A 147 -5.04 10.82 -8.05
C ALA A 147 -5.05 12.29 -8.52
N LEU A 148 -4.07 12.71 -9.30
CA LEU A 148 -4.04 14.05 -9.87
C LEU A 148 -4.98 14.18 -11.07
N GLU A 149 -5.14 13.14 -11.86
CA GLU A 149 -6.02 13.12 -13.02
C GLU A 149 -7.52 13.04 -12.61
N HIS A 150 -7.82 12.19 -11.61
CA HIS A 150 -9.17 11.91 -11.13
C HIS A 150 -9.28 12.02 -9.60
N PRO A 151 -9.04 13.19 -9.01
CA PRO A 151 -9.06 13.36 -7.56
C PRO A 151 -10.45 13.05 -6.94
N GLU A 152 -11.51 13.19 -7.72
CA GLU A 152 -12.87 12.88 -7.31
C GLU A 152 -13.12 11.38 -7.08
N ARG A 153 -12.26 10.49 -7.63
CA ARG A 153 -12.36 9.04 -7.47
C ARG A 153 -11.60 8.52 -6.24
N VAL A 154 -10.72 9.33 -5.66
CA VAL A 154 -9.80 8.90 -4.59
C VAL A 154 -10.35 9.30 -3.23
N ASN A 155 -10.72 8.30 -2.41
CA ASN A 155 -11.22 8.51 -1.06
C ASN A 155 -10.11 8.74 -0.03
N ALA A 156 -9.00 8.05 -0.19
CA ALA A 156 -7.84 8.12 0.69
C ALA A 156 -6.60 7.52 0.01
N LEU A 157 -5.44 7.78 0.58
CA LEU A 157 -4.17 7.20 0.16
C LEU A 157 -3.59 6.34 1.29
N ILE A 158 -3.09 5.17 0.94
CA ILE A 158 -2.24 4.32 1.77
C ILE A 158 -0.93 4.15 1.00
N VAL A 159 0.16 4.65 1.57
CA VAL A 159 1.50 4.60 0.97
C VAL A 159 2.34 3.62 1.75
N GLN A 160 2.84 2.59 1.08
CA GLN A 160 3.80 1.65 1.64
C GLN A 160 5.10 1.73 0.84
N ASP A 161 6.19 2.13 1.51
CA ASP A 161 7.53 2.15 0.90
C ASP A 161 7.55 2.73 -0.52
N ALA A 162 6.93 3.91 -0.72
CA ALA A 162 6.89 4.65 -1.97
C ALA A 162 7.19 6.13 -1.73
N VAL A 163 8.02 6.73 -2.59
CA VAL A 163 8.53 8.09 -2.38
C VAL A 163 7.81 9.13 -3.23
N SER A 164 7.69 10.33 -2.68
CA SER A 164 7.18 11.54 -3.34
C SER A 164 8.12 12.74 -3.20
N HIS A 165 9.33 12.51 -2.64
CA HIS A 165 10.35 13.53 -2.45
C HIS A 165 11.68 13.06 -3.05
N ASN A 166 12.45 14.00 -3.58
CA ASN A 166 13.75 13.69 -4.18
C ASN A 166 14.76 13.15 -3.14
N GLU A 167 14.67 13.62 -1.91
CA GLU A 167 15.47 13.17 -0.77
C GLU A 167 15.12 11.75 -0.33
N GLY A 168 13.89 11.31 -0.60
CA GLY A 168 13.44 9.94 -0.32
C GLY A 168 14.16 8.88 -1.14
N LEU A 169 14.80 9.25 -2.24
CA LEU A 169 15.59 8.33 -3.07
C LEU A 169 16.93 7.95 -2.40
N GLY A 170 17.46 8.77 -1.49
CA GLY A 170 18.70 8.49 -0.79
C GLY A 170 19.96 8.35 -1.67
N ALA A 171 21.09 8.00 -1.02
CA ALA A 171 22.39 7.87 -1.68
C ALA A 171 22.46 6.64 -2.62
N ASN A 172 21.71 5.59 -2.33
CA ASN A 172 21.68 4.35 -3.12
C ASN A 172 21.20 4.55 -4.56
N TRP A 173 20.60 5.70 -4.86
CA TRP A 173 20.13 6.06 -6.19
C TRP A 173 21.19 6.72 -7.07
N ALA A 174 22.41 6.90 -6.61
CA ALA A 174 23.49 7.51 -7.42
C ALA A 174 23.73 6.78 -8.75
N THR A 175 23.74 5.44 -8.74
CA THR A 175 23.90 4.61 -9.96
C THR A 175 22.73 4.76 -10.93
N ARG A 176 21.52 4.92 -10.42
CA ARG A 176 20.31 5.15 -11.22
C ARG A 176 20.31 6.55 -11.83
N ARG A 177 20.78 7.55 -11.10
CA ARG A 177 20.96 8.91 -11.63
C ARG A 177 22.02 8.98 -12.73
N ALA A 178 23.12 8.21 -12.59
CA ALA A 178 24.12 8.07 -13.66
C ALA A 178 23.50 7.43 -14.92
N PHE A 179 22.68 6.39 -14.75
CA PHE A 179 21.94 5.78 -15.86
C PHE A 179 20.95 6.75 -16.52
N TRP A 180 20.29 7.63 -15.78
CA TRP A 180 19.43 8.66 -16.37
C TRP A 180 20.21 9.70 -17.16
N ALA A 181 21.43 10.05 -16.70
CA ALA A 181 22.29 11.02 -17.36
C ALA A 181 22.90 10.46 -18.66
N ASP A 182 23.31 9.19 -18.66
CA ASP A 182 23.86 8.49 -19.82
C ASP A 182 23.39 7.03 -19.82
N ARG A 183 22.24 6.81 -20.47
CA ARG A 183 21.63 5.49 -20.57
C ARG A 183 22.57 4.49 -21.24
N ALA A 184 23.18 4.87 -22.34
CA ALA A 184 24.00 3.98 -23.17
C ALA A 184 25.23 3.46 -22.40
N ALA A 185 25.86 4.31 -21.60
CA ALA A 185 27.05 3.94 -20.83
C ALA A 185 26.73 3.05 -19.60
N HIS A 186 25.51 3.09 -19.08
CA HIS A 186 25.17 2.47 -17.78
C HIS A 186 24.11 1.37 -17.84
N GLU A 187 23.46 1.14 -18.99
CA GLU A 187 22.32 0.22 -19.10
C GLU A 187 22.67 -1.23 -18.78
N ASP A 188 23.81 -1.74 -19.30
CA ASP A 188 24.22 -3.14 -19.06
C ASP A 188 24.54 -3.40 -17.58
N ALA A 189 25.21 -2.46 -16.93
CA ALA A 189 25.50 -2.55 -15.50
C ALA A 189 24.23 -2.48 -14.66
N LEU A 190 23.29 -1.60 -15.04
CA LEU A 190 21.99 -1.50 -14.39
C LEU A 190 21.21 -2.82 -14.51
N ARG A 191 21.07 -3.37 -15.71
CA ARG A 191 20.35 -4.61 -15.96
C ARG A 191 20.94 -5.77 -15.16
N THR A 192 22.26 -5.93 -15.18
CA THR A 192 22.96 -7.01 -14.47
C THR A 192 22.70 -6.96 -12.96
N ASN A 193 22.79 -5.78 -12.37
CA ASN A 193 22.61 -5.63 -10.92
C ASN A 193 21.13 -5.66 -10.51
N LEU A 194 20.28 -4.88 -11.20
CA LEU A 194 18.91 -4.62 -10.82
C LEU A 194 18.00 -5.83 -10.96
N LEU A 195 18.26 -6.65 -12.01
CA LEU A 195 17.44 -7.81 -12.34
C LEU A 195 18.05 -9.13 -11.81
N SER A 196 19.04 -9.06 -10.93
CA SER A 196 19.62 -10.25 -10.34
C SER A 196 18.76 -10.84 -9.22
N LEU A 197 18.82 -12.16 -9.04
CA LEU A 197 18.18 -12.84 -7.91
C LEU A 197 18.60 -12.25 -6.56
N GLN A 198 19.90 -11.91 -6.43
CA GLN A 198 20.42 -11.32 -5.19
C GLN A 198 19.79 -9.96 -4.90
N THR A 199 19.62 -9.10 -5.90
CA THR A 199 18.99 -7.79 -5.72
C THR A 199 17.49 -7.95 -5.44
N THR A 200 16.81 -8.90 -6.09
CA THR A 200 15.41 -9.24 -5.80
C THR A 200 15.26 -9.64 -4.34
N LYS A 201 16.08 -10.59 -3.86
CA LYS A 201 16.09 -10.99 -2.44
C LYS A 201 16.36 -9.79 -1.51
N THR A 202 17.35 -8.94 -1.84
CA THR A 202 17.72 -7.78 -1.02
C THR A 202 16.57 -6.78 -0.90
N ARG A 203 15.71 -6.64 -1.91
CA ARG A 203 14.52 -5.77 -1.80
C ARG A 203 13.54 -6.26 -0.74
N HIS A 204 13.36 -7.58 -0.59
CA HIS A 204 12.50 -8.13 0.45
C HIS A 204 13.10 -7.97 1.84
N VAL A 205 14.32 -8.46 2.00
CA VAL A 205 14.98 -8.61 3.32
C VAL A 205 15.58 -7.28 3.80
N GLY A 206 16.13 -6.47 2.89
CA GLY A 206 16.89 -5.28 3.28
C GLY A 206 18.11 -5.63 4.14
N ASP A 207 18.22 -4.97 5.28
CA ASP A 207 19.20 -5.26 6.33
C ASP A 207 18.54 -5.87 7.59
N ASP A 208 17.34 -6.45 7.45
CA ASP A 208 16.67 -7.15 8.55
C ASP A 208 17.50 -8.34 9.03
N PRO A 209 17.85 -8.40 10.33
CA PRO A 209 18.61 -9.51 10.88
C PRO A 209 17.83 -10.84 10.92
N ASN A 210 16.49 -10.81 10.82
CA ASN A 210 15.60 -11.97 10.93
C ASN A 210 15.26 -12.55 9.55
N VAL A 211 16.28 -12.87 8.75
CA VAL A 211 16.12 -13.34 7.37
C VAL A 211 15.24 -14.60 7.26
N GLU A 212 15.19 -15.39 8.31
CA GLU A 212 14.38 -16.62 8.40
C GLU A 212 12.87 -16.39 8.44
N LEU A 213 12.42 -15.14 8.63
CA LEU A 213 11.00 -14.80 8.59
C LEU A 213 10.48 -14.60 7.16
N TYR A 214 11.37 -14.51 6.18
CA TYR A 214 11.01 -14.25 4.79
C TYR A 214 10.91 -15.54 4.00
N ASP A 215 9.76 -15.79 3.38
CA ASP A 215 9.53 -16.92 2.48
C ASP A 215 10.41 -16.80 1.23
N PRO A 216 11.30 -17.75 0.93
CA PRO A 216 12.17 -17.69 -0.24
C PRO A 216 11.40 -17.75 -1.57
N ASP A 217 10.19 -18.24 -1.59
CA ASP A 217 9.34 -18.28 -2.79
C ASP A 217 8.98 -16.89 -3.30
N LEU A 218 8.96 -15.87 -2.42
CA LEU A 218 8.70 -14.48 -2.79
C LEU A 218 9.65 -13.99 -3.89
N TRP A 219 10.95 -13.99 -3.62
CA TRP A 219 11.94 -13.53 -4.61
C TRP A 219 12.21 -14.52 -5.73
N THR A 220 11.93 -15.82 -5.51
CA THR A 220 12.10 -16.85 -6.55
C THR A 220 11.02 -16.68 -7.63
N ASP A 221 9.78 -16.47 -7.23
CA ASP A 221 8.66 -16.21 -8.13
C ASP A 221 8.86 -14.92 -8.92
N GLU A 222 9.24 -13.85 -8.22
CA GLU A 222 9.50 -12.55 -8.86
C GLU A 222 10.67 -12.63 -9.85
N PHE A 223 11.75 -13.31 -9.47
CA PHE A 223 12.90 -13.51 -10.36
C PHE A 223 12.54 -14.34 -11.61
N TYR A 224 11.61 -15.28 -11.48
CA TYR A 224 11.10 -16.03 -12.64
C TYR A 224 10.52 -15.08 -13.68
N PHE A 225 9.69 -14.14 -13.29
CA PHE A 225 9.14 -13.11 -14.19
C PHE A 225 10.22 -12.17 -14.71
N LEU A 226 11.10 -11.66 -13.85
CA LEU A 226 12.18 -10.75 -14.25
C LEU A 226 13.16 -11.36 -15.24
N ASN A 227 13.38 -12.68 -15.20
CA ASN A 227 14.29 -13.38 -16.09
C ASN A 227 13.63 -13.88 -17.38
N ALA A 228 12.34 -13.59 -17.57
CA ALA A 228 11.65 -13.97 -18.78
C ALA A 228 12.07 -13.12 -19.99
N PRO A 229 11.97 -13.66 -21.23
CA PRO A 229 12.32 -12.94 -22.43
C PRO A 229 11.59 -11.58 -22.55
N GLY A 230 12.34 -10.51 -22.84
CA GLY A 230 11.80 -9.15 -22.98
C GLY A 230 11.82 -8.33 -21.68
N GLN A 231 11.83 -8.96 -20.50
CA GLN A 231 11.75 -8.24 -19.23
C GLN A 231 12.91 -7.27 -18.99
N ALA A 232 14.12 -7.64 -19.37
CA ALA A 232 15.28 -6.77 -19.23
C ALA A 232 15.09 -5.41 -19.94
N GLN A 233 14.44 -5.42 -21.11
CA GLN A 233 14.15 -4.17 -21.84
C GLN A 233 13.02 -3.40 -21.17
N ILE A 234 11.92 -4.06 -20.82
CA ILE A 234 10.76 -3.46 -20.14
C ILE A 234 11.21 -2.74 -18.86
N GLN A 235 11.94 -3.45 -18.02
CA GLN A 235 12.40 -2.88 -16.74
C GLN A 235 13.44 -1.78 -16.94
N SER A 236 14.33 -1.88 -17.94
CA SER A 236 15.26 -0.81 -18.29
C SER A 236 14.53 0.46 -18.74
N ASP A 237 13.47 0.33 -19.54
CA ASP A 237 12.68 1.47 -20.00
C ASP A 237 11.96 2.15 -18.83
N LEU A 238 11.33 1.40 -17.93
CA LEU A 238 10.69 1.93 -16.73
C LEU A 238 11.70 2.59 -15.79
N PHE A 239 12.89 1.99 -15.59
CA PHE A 239 13.92 2.63 -14.78
C PHE A 239 14.45 3.91 -15.39
N TYR A 240 14.54 3.96 -16.71
CA TYR A 240 14.92 5.20 -17.40
C TYR A 240 13.81 6.25 -17.29
N ASP A 241 12.55 5.83 -17.41
CA ASP A 241 11.39 6.72 -17.26
C ASP A 241 11.19 7.20 -15.81
N TYR A 242 11.72 6.48 -14.80
CA TYR A 242 11.57 6.87 -13.41
C TYR A 242 12.03 8.31 -13.11
N ARG A 243 12.95 8.89 -13.91
CA ARG A 243 13.34 10.30 -13.80
C ARG A 243 12.15 11.25 -13.91
N THR A 244 11.11 10.87 -14.68
CA THR A 244 9.90 11.68 -14.85
C THR A 244 9.08 11.73 -13.55
N ASN A 245 9.20 10.73 -12.67
CA ASN A 245 8.61 10.75 -11.35
C ASN A 245 9.27 11.83 -10.48
N VAL A 246 10.61 11.92 -10.52
CA VAL A 246 11.36 12.95 -9.79
C VAL A 246 10.94 14.35 -10.25
N GLU A 247 10.77 14.53 -11.55
CA GLU A 247 10.26 15.79 -12.13
C GLU A 247 8.82 16.09 -11.68
N ALA A 248 8.01 15.05 -11.42
CA ALA A 248 6.62 15.18 -10.99
C ALA A 248 6.45 15.36 -9.47
N TYR A 249 7.43 15.04 -8.63
CA TYR A 249 7.33 15.14 -7.17
C TYR A 249 6.82 16.50 -6.67
N PRO A 250 7.30 17.66 -7.15
CA PRO A 250 6.76 18.94 -6.71
C PRO A 250 5.25 19.11 -6.98
N LYS A 251 4.72 18.48 -8.05
CA LYS A 251 3.28 18.53 -8.35
C LYS A 251 2.49 17.66 -7.37
N TRP A 252 3.01 16.48 -6.99
CA TRP A 252 2.38 15.58 -6.02
C TRP A 252 2.35 16.20 -4.62
N GLN A 253 3.48 16.78 -4.19
CA GLN A 253 3.60 17.51 -2.93
C GLN A 253 2.63 18.70 -2.86
N ALA A 254 2.59 19.54 -3.91
CA ALA A 254 1.68 20.68 -3.97
C ALA A 254 0.21 20.23 -3.93
N TRP A 255 -0.13 19.12 -4.60
CA TRP A 255 -1.46 18.55 -4.55
C TRP A 255 -1.82 18.05 -3.14
N MET A 256 -0.93 17.30 -2.48
CA MET A 256 -1.12 16.83 -1.11
C MET A 256 -1.26 17.99 -0.11
N GLN A 257 -0.39 18.99 -0.20
CA GLN A 257 -0.42 20.18 0.65
C GLN A 257 -1.72 20.98 0.47
N LYS A 258 -2.24 21.08 -0.76
CA LYS A 258 -3.47 21.80 -1.07
C LYS A 258 -4.72 21.04 -0.63
N THR A 259 -4.78 19.75 -0.92
CA THR A 259 -6.01 18.94 -0.75
C THR A 259 -6.09 18.27 0.61
N GLN A 260 -4.96 18.11 1.31
CA GLN A 260 -4.87 17.44 2.61
C GLN A 260 -5.62 16.09 2.61
N PRO A 261 -5.30 15.17 1.69
CA PRO A 261 -6.03 13.90 1.59
C PRO A 261 -5.86 13.10 2.89
N ARG A 262 -6.84 12.25 3.18
CA ARG A 262 -6.62 11.22 4.21
C ARG A 262 -5.46 10.34 3.77
N LEU A 263 -4.44 10.22 4.63
CA LEU A 263 -3.17 9.56 4.29
C LEU A 263 -2.70 8.67 5.43
N LEU A 264 -2.44 7.40 5.10
CA LEU A 264 -1.74 6.42 5.92
C LEU A 264 -0.41 6.12 5.24
N VAL A 265 0.70 6.26 5.97
CA VAL A 265 2.05 5.91 5.53
C VAL A 265 2.56 4.74 6.36
N ILE A 266 2.94 3.67 5.70
CA ILE A 266 3.52 2.46 6.29
C ILE A 266 4.91 2.27 5.68
N TRP A 267 5.92 2.01 6.51
CA TRP A 267 7.30 1.95 6.06
C TRP A 267 8.08 0.84 6.76
N GLY A 268 8.86 0.10 5.99
CA GLY A 268 9.80 -0.86 6.53
C GLY A 268 11.09 -0.16 7.00
N LYS A 269 11.48 -0.32 8.28
CA LYS A 269 12.70 0.31 8.80
C LYS A 269 13.98 -0.25 8.17
N HIS A 270 13.91 -1.45 7.59
CA HIS A 270 15.00 -2.15 6.92
C HIS A 270 14.98 -1.97 5.40
N ASP A 271 14.18 -1.04 4.89
CA ASP A 271 14.15 -0.72 3.47
C ASP A 271 15.48 -0.12 3.00
N LEU A 272 16.16 -0.79 2.07
CA LEU A 272 17.36 -0.29 1.40
C LEU A 272 17.06 0.36 0.04
N SER A 273 15.82 0.36 -0.41
CA SER A 273 15.40 0.98 -1.66
C SER A 273 15.22 2.48 -1.53
N PHE A 274 14.68 2.93 -0.37
CA PHE A 274 14.32 4.31 -0.11
C PHE A 274 14.80 4.80 1.27
N ASP A 275 14.86 6.12 1.42
CA ASP A 275 15.33 6.79 2.65
C ASP A 275 14.28 6.74 3.76
N LEU A 276 14.69 6.33 4.96
CA LEU A 276 13.82 6.20 6.13
C LEU A 276 13.26 7.56 6.64
N GLY A 277 13.76 8.67 6.15
CA GLY A 277 13.21 9.99 6.43
C GLY A 277 11.96 10.34 5.62
N GLU A 278 11.62 9.55 4.60
CA GLU A 278 10.48 9.84 3.72
C GLU A 278 9.12 9.86 4.45
N PRO A 279 8.80 8.95 5.39
CA PRO A 279 7.56 9.02 6.16
C PRO A 279 7.32 10.37 6.84
N GLU A 280 8.36 10.98 7.39
CA GLU A 280 8.25 12.31 8.03
C GLU A 280 8.11 13.45 7.00
N ARG A 281 8.58 13.26 5.76
CA ARG A 281 8.35 14.23 4.68
C ARG A 281 6.87 14.21 4.27
N TYR A 282 6.25 13.03 4.16
CA TYR A 282 4.79 12.93 3.98
C TYR A 282 4.01 13.65 5.08
N ARG A 283 4.44 13.53 6.34
CA ARG A 283 3.78 14.22 7.47
C ARG A 283 3.97 15.75 7.40
N LYS A 284 5.05 16.25 6.80
CA LYS A 284 5.21 17.69 6.56
C LYS A 284 4.22 18.21 5.52
N ASP A 285 3.98 17.43 4.46
CA ASP A 285 3.02 17.79 3.42
C ASP A 285 1.57 17.63 3.90
N VAL A 286 1.29 16.58 4.66
CA VAL A 286 -0.03 16.26 5.22
C VAL A 286 0.10 16.07 6.73
N PRO A 287 0.01 17.13 7.55
CA PRO A 287 0.22 17.07 9.00
C PRO A 287 -0.69 16.09 9.76
N LYS A 288 -1.83 15.72 9.18
CA LYS A 288 -2.75 14.73 9.75
C LYS A 288 -2.49 13.31 9.26
N ALA A 289 -1.43 13.07 8.48
CA ALA A 289 -1.09 11.73 8.04
C ALA A 289 -0.78 10.81 9.23
N GLU A 290 -1.33 9.61 9.21
CA GLU A 290 -0.92 8.53 10.10
C GLU A 290 0.38 7.93 9.54
N VAL A 291 1.42 7.81 10.37
CA VAL A 291 2.74 7.31 9.95
C VAL A 291 3.18 6.19 10.87
N HIS A 292 3.52 5.05 10.30
CA HIS A 292 3.98 3.85 11.00
C HIS A 292 5.24 3.31 10.34
N VAL A 293 6.32 3.20 11.13
CA VAL A 293 7.56 2.53 10.72
C VAL A 293 7.62 1.18 11.40
N LEU A 294 7.62 0.12 10.59
CA LEU A 294 7.52 -1.27 11.04
C LEU A 294 8.89 -1.95 11.00
N ASP A 295 9.07 -2.97 11.81
CA ASP A 295 10.24 -3.84 11.82
C ASP A 295 10.18 -4.84 10.64
N ALA A 296 10.41 -4.35 9.43
CA ALA A 296 10.23 -5.06 8.17
C ALA A 296 11.15 -4.48 7.07
N GLY A 297 11.35 -5.23 5.99
CA GLY A 297 12.00 -4.76 4.76
C GLY A 297 11.08 -3.91 3.88
N HIS A 298 11.52 -3.65 2.64
CA HIS A 298 10.78 -2.86 1.65
C HIS A 298 9.39 -3.44 1.30
N PHE A 299 9.26 -4.76 1.31
CA PHE A 299 7.97 -5.45 1.19
C PHE A 299 7.42 -5.79 2.58
N ALA A 300 7.00 -4.76 3.33
CA ALA A 300 6.61 -4.92 4.73
C ALA A 300 5.49 -5.95 4.96
N LEU A 301 4.67 -6.24 3.94
CA LEU A 301 3.64 -7.28 3.98
C LEU A 301 4.20 -8.70 4.17
N ASP A 302 5.46 -8.95 3.83
CA ASP A 302 6.06 -10.29 3.95
C ASP A 302 6.11 -10.77 5.40
N THR A 303 6.37 -9.85 6.33
CA THR A 303 6.58 -10.18 7.75
C THR A 303 5.60 -9.49 8.70
N LYS A 304 4.88 -8.44 8.25
CA LYS A 304 3.99 -7.61 9.09
C LYS A 304 2.55 -7.54 8.59
N ALA A 305 2.10 -8.55 7.86
CA ALA A 305 0.78 -8.54 7.25
C ALA A 305 -0.37 -8.35 8.25
N ASP A 306 -0.30 -8.94 9.44
CA ASP A 306 -1.33 -8.77 10.47
C ASP A 306 -1.39 -7.33 10.96
N GLU A 307 -0.25 -6.76 11.32
CA GLU A 307 -0.13 -5.39 11.79
C GLU A 307 -0.58 -4.38 10.72
N ILE A 308 -0.17 -4.59 9.46
CA ILE A 308 -0.59 -3.75 8.33
C ILE A 308 -2.09 -3.84 8.10
N ALA A 309 -2.68 -5.04 8.15
CA ALA A 309 -4.12 -5.21 7.98
C ALA A 309 -4.92 -4.49 9.09
N GLU A 310 -4.45 -4.53 10.34
CA GLU A 310 -5.06 -3.79 11.44
C GLU A 310 -4.95 -2.27 11.26
N LEU A 311 -3.80 -1.77 10.78
CA LEU A 311 -3.61 -0.35 10.46
C LEU A 311 -4.56 0.10 9.36
N VAL A 312 -4.64 -0.68 8.28
CA VAL A 312 -5.54 -0.40 7.14
C VAL A 312 -7.00 -0.42 7.58
N ASP A 313 -7.44 -1.45 8.33
CA ASP A 313 -8.83 -1.55 8.79
C ASP A 313 -9.20 -0.36 9.68
N ARG A 314 -8.37 -0.02 10.67
CA ARG A 314 -8.58 1.14 11.54
C ARG A 314 -8.66 2.45 10.74
N PHE A 315 -7.74 2.65 9.80
CA PHE A 315 -7.71 3.82 8.93
C PHE A 315 -8.97 3.92 8.06
N MET A 316 -9.40 2.81 7.46
CA MET A 316 -10.60 2.77 6.64
C MET A 316 -11.89 3.06 7.43
N GLN A 317 -11.98 2.60 8.69
CA GLN A 317 -13.13 2.81 9.56
C GLN A 317 -13.29 4.28 9.99
N GLN A 318 -12.21 5.05 10.15
CA GLN A 318 -12.24 6.47 10.52
C GLN A 318 -12.85 7.37 9.43
N GLY A 319 -13.01 6.87 8.22
CA GLY A 319 -13.54 7.62 7.07
C GLY A 319 -15.03 7.39 6.77
N LYS A 320 -15.73 6.68 7.65
CA LYS A 320 -17.17 6.38 7.51
C LYS A 320 -18.04 7.44 8.13
#